data_be7b8d2c7a7f157bbb38dca249f20e2c
#
_entry.id   be7b8d2c7a7f157bbb38dca249f20e2c
#
_cell.length_a   1.000
_cell.length_b   1.000
_cell.length_c   1.000
_cell.angle_alpha   90.00
_cell.angle_beta   90.00
_cell.angle_gamma   90.00
#
_symmetry.space_group_name_H-M   'P 1'
#
loop_
_entity.id
_entity.type
_entity.pdbx_description
1 polymer ?
#
loop_
_entity_poly.entity_id
_entity_poly.type
_entity_poly.pdbx_seq_one_letter_code
_entity_poly.pdbx_strand_id
1 'polypeptide(L)'
;MPKKPEPKHFEPEWLERSLDRYYTAGLVFMFVLVVAFPLYRLREPSLRSDAKAEQTSEYQRIGDGLFNQSCASCHGKTGTGGSGPTLNSKQFLSLTTDAQAALIITGGVPGSDMTAWSQDFGGPLTAEQIRQLVAYVRSLEPNAPSVPDWRTGAKAAP
;
A
#
# COMPACT_ATOMS: atom_id res chain seq x y z
N MET A 1 77.13 27.41 -19.77
CA MET A 1 76.22 27.67 -18.66
C MET A 1 75.91 26.33 -18.01
N PRO A 2 76.20 26.09 -16.74
CA PRO A 2 75.93 24.81 -16.07
C PRO A 2 74.41 24.67 -15.82
N LYS A 3 73.79 23.49 -16.20
CA LYS A 3 72.41 23.17 -15.97
C LYS A 3 72.15 23.14 -14.45
N LYS A 4 71.16 23.90 -14.02
CA LYS A 4 70.69 23.92 -12.63
C LYS A 4 70.17 22.54 -12.29
N PRO A 5 70.56 21.91 -11.16
CA PRO A 5 70.09 20.59 -10.81
C PRO A 5 68.58 20.67 -10.53
N GLU A 6 67.82 19.77 -11.15
CA GLU A 6 66.40 19.62 -10.86
C GLU A 6 66.20 19.14 -9.42
N PRO A 7 65.24 19.71 -8.69
CA PRO A 7 64.97 19.27 -7.35
C PRO A 7 64.47 17.82 -7.41
N LYS A 8 65.21 16.89 -6.77
CA LYS A 8 64.75 15.51 -6.57
C LYS A 8 63.53 15.57 -5.65
N HIS A 9 62.33 15.31 -6.21
CA HIS A 9 61.14 15.05 -5.40
C HIS A 9 61.42 13.81 -4.56
N PHE A 10 61.65 14.00 -3.28
CA PHE A 10 61.80 12.92 -2.32
C PHE A 10 60.40 12.48 -1.88
N GLU A 11 59.76 11.62 -2.63
CA GLU A 11 58.56 10.97 -2.17
C GLU A 11 58.96 9.67 -1.45
N PRO A 12 58.62 9.53 -0.17
CA PRO A 12 58.97 8.33 0.58
C PRO A 12 58.16 7.13 0.06
N GLU A 13 58.80 6.00 -0.26
CA GLU A 13 58.20 4.78 -0.81
C GLU A 13 56.99 4.23 0.02
N TRP A 14 56.97 4.53 1.33
CA TRP A 14 55.83 4.12 2.16
C TRP A 14 54.59 4.92 1.85
N LEU A 15 54.71 6.15 1.38
CA LEU A 15 53.57 7.01 0.99
C LEU A 15 52.95 6.49 -0.31
N GLU A 16 53.76 6.12 -1.31
CA GLU A 16 53.28 5.55 -2.57
C GLU A 16 52.52 4.22 -2.32
N ARG A 17 53.10 3.32 -1.51
CA ARG A 17 52.44 2.05 -1.19
C ARG A 17 51.14 2.22 -0.42
N SER A 18 51.02 3.22 0.45
CA SER A 18 49.80 3.50 1.16
C SER A 18 48.75 4.12 0.25
N LEU A 19 49.15 5.04 -0.63
CA LEU A 19 48.26 5.64 -1.62
C LEU A 19 47.71 4.61 -2.57
N ASP A 20 48.55 3.70 -3.11
CA ASP A 20 48.09 2.60 -4.00
C ASP A 20 47.05 1.72 -3.32
N ARG A 21 47.24 1.44 -2.02
CA ARG A 21 46.27 0.65 -1.26
C ARG A 21 44.92 1.37 -1.14
N TYR A 22 44.92 2.66 -0.90
CA TYR A 22 43.68 3.45 -0.82
C TYR A 22 43.05 3.63 -2.18
N TYR A 23 43.81 3.81 -3.26
CA TYR A 23 43.33 3.87 -4.61
C TYR A 23 42.67 2.55 -5.03
N THR A 24 43.33 1.43 -4.79
CA THR A 24 42.78 0.11 -5.14
C THR A 24 41.52 -0.18 -4.30
N ALA A 25 41.50 0.10 -3.02
CA ALA A 25 40.33 -0.04 -2.17
C ALA A 25 39.17 0.87 -2.64
N GLY A 26 39.46 2.11 -3.01
CA GLY A 26 38.47 3.04 -3.58
C GLY A 26 37.89 2.58 -4.90
N LEU A 27 38.73 2.06 -5.80
CA LEU A 27 38.29 1.51 -7.08
C LEU A 27 37.40 0.27 -6.90
N VAL A 28 37.79 -0.64 -5.99
CA VAL A 28 36.98 -1.82 -5.66
C VAL A 28 35.64 -1.39 -5.07
N PHE A 29 35.62 -0.45 -4.16
CA PHE A 29 34.40 0.08 -3.56
C PHE A 29 33.49 0.73 -4.62
N MET A 30 34.05 1.57 -5.50
CA MET A 30 33.32 2.16 -6.62
C MET A 30 32.75 1.11 -7.56
N PHE A 31 33.53 0.09 -7.88
CA PHE A 31 33.07 -1.03 -8.71
C PHE A 31 31.88 -1.76 -8.07
N VAL A 32 31.98 -2.07 -6.77
CA VAL A 32 30.89 -2.70 -6.02
C VAL A 32 29.64 -1.83 -6.05
N LEU A 33 29.75 -0.51 -5.85
CA LEU A 33 28.61 0.39 -5.92
C LEU A 33 28.00 0.45 -7.31
N VAL A 34 28.82 0.53 -8.36
CA VAL A 34 28.37 0.60 -9.76
C VAL A 34 27.62 -0.68 -10.17
N VAL A 35 28.02 -1.83 -9.63
CA VAL A 35 27.35 -3.12 -9.91
C VAL A 35 26.17 -3.35 -8.97
N ALA A 36 26.32 -3.12 -7.69
CA ALA A 36 25.29 -3.41 -6.69
C ALA A 36 24.06 -2.46 -6.81
N PHE A 37 24.31 -1.18 -7.13
CA PHE A 37 23.23 -0.20 -7.23
C PHE A 37 22.23 -0.50 -8.36
N PRO A 38 22.62 -0.79 -9.60
CA PRO A 38 21.69 -1.21 -10.64
C PRO A 38 20.96 -2.50 -10.30
N LEU A 39 21.67 -3.49 -9.74
CA LEU A 39 21.05 -4.75 -9.31
C LEU A 39 19.98 -4.52 -8.25
N TYR A 40 20.27 -3.67 -7.27
CA TYR A 40 19.28 -3.25 -6.27
C TYR A 40 18.09 -2.55 -6.93
N ARG A 41 18.33 -1.58 -7.81
CA ARG A 41 17.27 -0.82 -8.52
C ARG A 41 16.38 -1.71 -9.39
N LEU A 42 16.94 -2.75 -9.98
CA LEU A 42 16.18 -3.71 -10.78
C LEU A 42 15.30 -4.64 -9.92
N ARG A 43 15.76 -4.94 -8.72
CA ARG A 43 15.07 -5.86 -7.80
C ARG A 43 14.04 -5.18 -6.89
N GLU A 44 14.27 -3.90 -6.57
CA GLU A 44 13.43 -3.14 -5.65
C GLU A 44 11.95 -3.06 -6.07
N PRO A 45 11.59 -2.85 -7.36
CA PRO A 45 10.19 -2.79 -7.76
C PRO A 45 9.42 -4.08 -7.48
N SER A 46 10.03 -5.25 -7.72
CA SER A 46 9.38 -6.54 -7.45
C SER A 46 9.17 -6.78 -5.95
N LEU A 47 10.17 -6.48 -5.13
CA LEU A 47 10.06 -6.62 -3.68
C LEU A 47 8.98 -5.70 -3.09
N ARG A 48 8.85 -4.48 -3.61
CA ARG A 48 7.80 -3.55 -3.18
C ARG A 48 6.41 -4.01 -3.64
N SER A 49 6.28 -4.54 -4.86
CA SER A 49 5.00 -5.06 -5.34
C SER A 49 4.53 -6.26 -4.53
N ASP A 50 5.44 -7.18 -4.19
CA ASP A 50 5.14 -8.37 -3.41
C ASP A 50 4.73 -7.99 -1.98
N ALA A 51 5.48 -7.11 -1.32
CA ALA A 51 5.14 -6.61 0.01
C ALA A 51 3.78 -5.87 0.04
N LYS A 52 3.49 -5.08 -1.01
CA LYS A 52 2.20 -4.40 -1.15
C LYS A 52 1.05 -5.39 -1.37
N ALA A 53 1.26 -6.41 -2.19
CA ALA A 53 0.26 -7.46 -2.43
C ALA A 53 -0.04 -8.23 -1.14
N GLU A 54 0.99 -8.59 -0.37
CA GLU A 54 0.84 -9.27 0.92
C GLU A 54 0.08 -8.39 1.92
N GLN A 55 0.45 -7.12 2.06
CA GLN A 55 -0.27 -6.17 2.92
C GLN A 55 -1.74 -6.03 2.50
N THR A 56 -2.01 -5.93 1.19
CA THR A 56 -3.38 -5.81 0.67
C THR A 56 -4.19 -7.05 1.00
N SER A 57 -3.64 -8.26 0.81
CA SER A 57 -4.33 -9.51 1.11
C SER A 57 -4.64 -9.65 2.60
N GLU A 58 -3.72 -9.23 3.46
CA GLU A 58 -3.95 -9.24 4.91
C GLU A 58 -5.03 -8.23 5.32
N TYR A 59 -5.05 -7.03 4.72
CA TYR A 59 -6.11 -6.05 4.93
C TYR A 59 -7.48 -6.61 4.53
N GLN A 60 -7.57 -7.26 3.36
CA GLN A 60 -8.80 -7.89 2.88
C GLN A 60 -9.27 -8.99 3.84
N ARG A 61 -8.36 -9.83 4.32
CA ARG A 61 -8.67 -10.91 5.24
C ARG A 61 -9.22 -10.40 6.59
N ILE A 62 -8.57 -9.39 7.18
CA ILE A 62 -9.03 -8.77 8.43
C ILE A 62 -10.34 -8.03 8.18
N GLY A 63 -10.44 -7.30 7.07
CA GLY A 63 -11.65 -6.57 6.66
C GLY A 63 -12.84 -7.48 6.46
N ASP A 64 -12.68 -8.67 5.90
CA ASP A 64 -13.73 -9.70 5.79
C ASP A 64 -14.27 -10.10 7.17
N GLY A 65 -13.37 -10.38 8.13
CA GLY A 65 -13.76 -10.69 9.49
C GLY A 65 -14.57 -9.58 10.16
N LEU A 66 -14.09 -8.32 10.04
CA LEU A 66 -14.78 -7.14 10.57
C LEU A 66 -16.13 -6.91 9.90
N PHE A 67 -16.20 -7.11 8.57
CA PHE A 67 -17.42 -6.97 7.79
C PHE A 67 -18.48 -7.98 8.24
N ASN A 68 -18.11 -9.23 8.35
CA ASN A 68 -19.01 -10.30 8.79
C ASN A 68 -19.51 -10.09 10.21
N GLN A 69 -18.71 -9.52 11.09
CA GLN A 69 -19.07 -9.23 12.46
C GLN A 69 -20.02 -8.03 12.61
N SER A 70 -19.80 -6.96 11.82
CA SER A 70 -20.41 -5.66 12.10
C SER A 70 -21.28 -5.11 10.98
N CYS A 71 -21.07 -5.53 9.73
CA CYS A 71 -21.71 -4.93 8.56
C CYS A 71 -22.68 -5.88 7.85
N ALA A 72 -22.42 -7.19 7.92
CA ALA A 72 -23.13 -8.21 7.17
C ALA A 72 -24.61 -8.32 7.52
N SER A 73 -25.02 -7.93 8.73
CA SER A 73 -26.42 -7.93 9.16
C SER A 73 -27.32 -7.05 8.28
N CYS A 74 -26.79 -5.92 7.81
CA CYS A 74 -27.50 -4.98 6.95
C CYS A 74 -27.11 -5.12 5.48
N HIS A 75 -25.80 -5.31 5.20
CA HIS A 75 -25.28 -5.34 3.84
C HIS A 75 -25.21 -6.74 3.20
N GLY A 76 -25.62 -7.79 3.94
CA GLY A 76 -25.48 -9.19 3.51
C GLY A 76 -24.05 -9.72 3.67
N LYS A 77 -23.88 -11.02 3.87
CA LYS A 77 -22.56 -11.65 4.16
C LYS A 77 -21.49 -11.38 3.11
N THR A 78 -21.89 -11.24 1.86
CA THR A 78 -21.01 -10.97 0.72
C THR A 78 -21.24 -9.59 0.11
N GLY A 79 -21.83 -8.66 0.88
CA GLY A 79 -22.14 -7.33 0.41
C GLY A 79 -23.29 -7.25 -0.60
N THR A 80 -24.11 -8.29 -0.69
CA THR A 80 -25.23 -8.40 -1.67
C THR A 80 -26.46 -7.58 -1.30
N GLY A 81 -26.40 -6.83 -0.20
CA GLY A 81 -27.51 -6.03 0.30
C GLY A 81 -28.41 -6.81 1.24
N GLY A 82 -29.36 -6.11 1.81
CA GLY A 82 -30.37 -6.58 2.76
C GLY A 82 -31.24 -5.39 3.16
N SER A 83 -31.24 -5.01 4.44
CA SER A 83 -31.81 -3.73 4.87
C SER A 83 -30.94 -2.54 4.45
N GLY A 84 -29.63 -2.75 4.26
CA GLY A 84 -28.69 -1.78 3.72
C GLY A 84 -28.41 -1.97 2.23
N PRO A 85 -27.77 -0.98 1.57
CA PRO A 85 -27.42 -1.02 0.17
C PRO A 85 -26.52 -2.19 -0.22
N THR A 86 -26.60 -2.61 -1.51
CA THR A 86 -25.69 -3.59 -2.09
C THR A 86 -24.32 -2.96 -2.32
N LEU A 87 -23.31 -3.45 -1.60
CA LEU A 87 -21.92 -3.00 -1.76
C LEU A 87 -21.19 -3.80 -2.85
N ASN A 88 -21.56 -5.08 -3.02
CA ASN A 88 -21.05 -5.94 -4.08
C ASN A 88 -21.81 -5.66 -5.40
N SER A 89 -21.61 -4.48 -5.95
CA SER A 89 -22.18 -4.10 -7.25
C SER A 89 -21.18 -3.27 -8.05
N LYS A 90 -21.14 -3.48 -9.38
CA LYS A 90 -20.30 -2.68 -10.28
C LYS A 90 -20.59 -1.19 -10.14
N GLN A 91 -21.86 -0.81 -9.98
CA GLN A 91 -22.27 0.58 -9.88
C GLN A 91 -21.77 1.24 -8.59
N PHE A 92 -21.91 0.57 -7.45
CA PHE A 92 -21.36 1.09 -6.20
C PHE A 92 -19.83 1.23 -6.28
N LEU A 93 -19.15 0.17 -6.69
CA LEU A 93 -17.69 0.09 -6.69
C LEU A 93 -17.05 1.05 -7.70
N SER A 94 -17.71 1.33 -8.84
CA SER A 94 -17.23 2.30 -9.82
C SER A 94 -17.50 3.76 -9.45
N LEU A 95 -18.59 4.02 -8.72
CA LEU A 95 -18.99 5.38 -8.35
C LEU A 95 -18.40 5.86 -7.01
N THR A 96 -17.97 4.92 -6.17
CA THR A 96 -17.50 5.22 -4.82
C THR A 96 -15.99 5.01 -4.73
N THR A 97 -15.24 6.04 -4.43
CA THR A 97 -13.80 5.93 -4.16
C THR A 97 -13.55 5.34 -2.77
N ASP A 98 -12.33 4.81 -2.54
CA ASP A 98 -11.93 4.28 -1.23
C ASP A 98 -12.04 5.35 -0.13
N ALA A 99 -11.67 6.59 -0.45
CA ALA A 99 -11.81 7.71 0.49
C ALA A 99 -13.28 8.00 0.83
N GLN A 100 -14.19 7.95 -0.14
CA GLN A 100 -15.61 8.14 0.10
C GLN A 100 -16.20 7.00 0.92
N ALA A 101 -15.83 5.75 0.62
CA ALA A 101 -16.25 4.60 1.42
C ALA A 101 -15.77 4.71 2.87
N ALA A 102 -14.50 5.09 3.06
CA ALA A 102 -13.94 5.33 4.40
C ALA A 102 -14.69 6.43 5.16
N LEU A 103 -15.00 7.56 4.50
CA LEU A 103 -15.77 8.66 5.12
C LEU A 103 -17.18 8.23 5.52
N ILE A 104 -17.86 7.45 4.68
CA ILE A 104 -19.20 6.92 4.98
C ILE A 104 -19.15 5.98 6.18
N ILE A 105 -18.18 5.10 6.27
CA ILE A 105 -18.00 4.21 7.44
C ILE A 105 -17.65 5.03 8.67
N THR A 106 -16.76 6.02 8.54
CA THR A 106 -16.30 6.87 9.64
C THR A 106 -17.43 7.63 10.29
N GLY A 107 -18.20 8.39 9.49
CA GLY A 107 -19.21 9.32 9.97
C GLY A 107 -20.64 8.80 9.93
N GLY A 108 -20.87 7.62 9.35
CA GLY A 108 -22.21 7.12 9.09
C GLY A 108 -22.93 7.89 7.99
N VAL A 109 -24.23 7.64 7.84
CA VAL A 109 -25.10 8.34 6.89
C VAL A 109 -26.23 9.03 7.67
N PRO A 110 -26.23 10.37 7.75
CA PRO A 110 -27.25 11.09 8.49
C PRO A 110 -28.68 10.74 8.04
N GLY A 111 -29.57 10.46 9.00
CA GLY A 111 -30.96 10.10 8.72
C GLY A 111 -31.18 8.65 8.26
N SER A 112 -30.18 7.79 8.38
CA SER A 112 -30.28 6.37 8.11
C SER A 112 -29.87 5.53 9.33
N ASP A 113 -30.08 4.19 9.23
CA ASP A 113 -29.66 3.23 10.25
C ASP A 113 -28.14 3.01 10.27
N MET A 114 -27.40 3.55 9.29
CA MET A 114 -25.94 3.47 9.27
C MET A 114 -25.33 4.53 10.16
N THR A 115 -25.05 4.13 11.39
CA THR A 115 -24.40 5.00 12.38
C THR A 115 -22.91 5.20 12.10
N ALA A 116 -22.27 6.16 12.76
CA ALA A 116 -20.82 6.33 12.71
C ALA A 116 -20.09 5.14 13.35
N TRP A 117 -19.05 4.65 12.69
CA TRP A 117 -18.27 3.50 13.16
C TRP A 117 -16.88 3.88 13.69
N SER A 118 -16.38 5.08 13.38
CA SER A 118 -15.08 5.53 13.88
C SER A 118 -15.12 5.88 15.37
N GLN A 119 -14.03 5.57 16.07
CA GLN A 119 -13.81 6.02 17.45
C GLN A 119 -13.86 7.54 17.59
N ASP A 120 -13.48 8.28 16.54
CA ASP A 120 -13.57 9.76 16.54
C ASP A 120 -15.01 10.28 16.66
N PHE A 121 -16.00 9.45 16.33
CA PHE A 121 -17.43 9.74 16.40
C PHE A 121 -18.17 8.82 17.37
N GLY A 122 -17.44 8.20 18.31
CA GLY A 122 -18.00 7.33 19.34
C GLY A 122 -18.31 5.89 18.88
N GLY A 123 -17.89 5.50 17.70
CA GLY A 123 -17.98 4.14 17.19
C GLY A 123 -16.86 3.23 17.73
N PRO A 124 -16.90 1.92 17.41
CA PRO A 124 -15.93 0.95 17.94
C PRO A 124 -14.65 0.80 17.11
N LEU A 125 -14.60 1.30 15.86
CA LEU A 125 -13.54 1.01 14.91
C LEU A 125 -12.43 2.07 14.90
N THR A 126 -11.20 1.61 14.84
CA THR A 126 -10.04 2.47 14.56
C THR A 126 -9.99 2.86 13.08
N ALA A 127 -9.25 3.93 12.76
CA ALA A 127 -9.02 4.33 11.37
C ALA A 127 -8.35 3.21 10.53
N GLU A 128 -7.52 2.36 11.16
CA GLU A 128 -6.90 1.22 10.50
C GLU A 128 -7.92 0.14 10.15
N GLN A 129 -8.82 -0.20 11.07
CA GLN A 129 -9.89 -1.15 10.83
C GLN A 129 -10.85 -0.69 9.73
N ILE A 130 -11.10 0.63 9.64
CA ILE A 130 -11.88 1.21 8.54
C ILE A 130 -11.16 1.02 7.19
N ARG A 131 -9.82 1.21 7.12
CA ARG A 131 -9.05 0.92 5.91
C ARG A 131 -9.11 -0.55 5.51
N GLN A 132 -9.07 -1.47 6.48
CA GLN A 132 -9.20 -2.92 6.25
C GLN A 132 -10.59 -3.27 5.70
N LEU A 133 -11.65 -2.68 6.25
CA LEU A 133 -13.02 -2.82 5.72
C LEU A 133 -13.13 -2.34 4.28
N VAL A 134 -12.58 -1.15 3.96
CA VAL A 134 -12.57 -0.61 2.60
C VAL A 134 -11.81 -1.54 1.65
N ALA A 135 -10.66 -2.08 2.06
CA ALA A 135 -9.89 -3.02 1.26
C ALA A 135 -10.68 -4.32 0.98
N TYR A 136 -11.43 -4.82 1.95
CA TYR A 136 -12.32 -5.96 1.73
C TYR A 136 -13.44 -5.63 0.74
N VAL A 137 -14.17 -4.53 0.94
CA VAL A 137 -15.25 -4.14 0.02
C VAL A 137 -14.71 -3.94 -1.40
N ARG A 138 -13.53 -3.35 -1.55
CA ARG A 138 -12.88 -3.19 -2.85
C ARG A 138 -12.47 -4.52 -3.48
N SER A 139 -12.15 -5.54 -2.69
CA SER A 139 -11.81 -6.87 -3.21
C SER A 139 -12.98 -7.58 -3.91
N LEU A 140 -14.21 -7.12 -3.71
CA LEU A 140 -15.39 -7.66 -4.39
C LEU A 140 -15.49 -7.21 -5.86
N GLU A 141 -14.77 -6.14 -6.25
CA GLU A 141 -14.88 -5.49 -7.56
C GLU A 141 -14.69 -6.43 -8.76
N PRO A 142 -13.67 -7.31 -8.81
CA PRO A 142 -13.44 -8.15 -10.00
C PRO A 142 -14.63 -9.02 -10.40
N ASN A 143 -15.42 -9.46 -9.43
CA ASN A 143 -16.52 -10.38 -9.60
C ASN A 143 -17.89 -9.76 -9.33
N ALA A 144 -17.95 -8.44 -9.12
CA ALA A 144 -19.18 -7.76 -8.74
C ALA A 144 -20.24 -7.84 -9.87
N PRO A 145 -21.47 -8.23 -9.56
CA PRO A 145 -22.57 -8.22 -10.52
C PRO A 145 -23.02 -6.79 -10.85
N SER A 146 -23.72 -6.63 -11.96
CA SER A 146 -24.39 -5.36 -12.26
C SER A 146 -25.70 -5.27 -11.45
N VAL A 147 -25.77 -4.31 -10.55
CA VAL A 147 -26.96 -4.04 -9.72
C VAL A 147 -27.26 -2.55 -9.79
N PRO A 148 -28.05 -2.10 -10.79
CA PRO A 148 -28.38 -0.68 -11.00
C PRO A 148 -29.00 -0.02 -9.77
N ASP A 149 -29.88 -0.74 -9.08
CA ASP A 149 -30.63 -0.27 -7.91
C ASP A 149 -29.91 -0.55 -6.57
N TRP A 150 -28.61 -0.58 -6.58
CA TRP A 150 -27.78 -0.95 -5.42
C TRP A 150 -28.09 -0.15 -4.14
N ARG A 151 -28.67 1.07 -4.27
CA ARG A 151 -28.98 1.95 -3.13
C ARG A 151 -30.20 1.49 -2.34
N THR A 152 -31.13 0.81 -2.94
CA THR A 152 -32.41 0.43 -2.32
C THR A 152 -32.34 -0.81 -1.42
N GLY A 153 -31.13 -1.36 -1.23
CA GLY A 153 -30.96 -2.68 -0.63
C GLY A 153 -31.52 -3.74 -1.57
N ALA A 154 -30.71 -4.66 -2.06
CA ALA A 154 -31.22 -5.63 -3.01
C ALA A 154 -32.33 -6.47 -2.37
N LYS A 155 -33.56 -6.11 -2.59
CA LYS A 155 -34.52 -7.15 -2.96
C LYS A 155 -34.04 -7.59 -4.34
N ALA A 156 -33.15 -8.60 -4.36
CA ALA A 156 -32.89 -9.34 -5.58
C ALA A 156 -34.26 -9.63 -6.16
N ALA A 157 -34.48 -9.21 -7.41
CA ALA A 157 -35.60 -9.68 -8.17
C ALA A 157 -35.54 -11.21 -8.19
N PRO A 158 -36.67 -11.89 -8.08
CA PRO A 158 -36.76 -13.34 -8.08
C PRO A 158 -36.14 -13.95 -9.32
#